data_6fe778c72828a09d724fb82cb28ff2ec
#
_entry.id   6fe778c72828a09d724fb82cb28ff2ec
#
_cell.length_a   1.000
_cell.length_b   1.000
_cell.length_c   1.000
_cell.angle_alpha   90.00
_cell.angle_beta   90.00
_cell.angle_gamma   90.00
#
_symmetry.space_group_name_H-M   'P 1'
#
loop_
_entity.id
_entity.type
_entity.pdbx_description
1 polymer ?
#
loop_
_entity_poly.entity_id
_entity_poly.type
_entity_poly.pdbx_seq_one_letter_code
_entity_poly.pdbx_strand_id
1 'polypeptide(L)'
;MAATRGTTTAIADSHEIANVAGLDGLRFMIEDGRRAPISIKYMMPSCVPALPDEQAGAVITAADMQEFFAEHPGDVFGLGEMMNLPGVFMADPETCARIDAANQTPSKQVDGHAPLVAGKDLNAYAAAGIIADHESTIPEEALDKLSRGMYVMLREGTCSHDLANLSPMLLENPARARRCCFATDDRAPSDALSTGMIDNACRVAIEAGIDPVVAISMASLSTAEAFGLDHGCRDPHELRGAIAPGKRADLLLLDDLTFAKAPHRVYAAGALVAQDGTFVGEIAPEMAEVAALADELRASVKLPKLSLDVFDYAFKPGEAVIDVVPGKAITGMVRPETDEDLRRIMLIERHGRGVSLQAEGADGDGPAGLGLVGKHIGRGWVRGFTITGGAIASTIGHDSHNVCVVGD
;
A
#
# COMPACT_ATOMS: atom_id res chain seq x y z
N MET A 1 3.81 -4.75 -18.00
CA MET A 1 4.96 -4.06 -17.36
C MET A 1 5.69 -4.99 -16.40
N ALA A 2 5.12 -5.40 -15.27
CA ALA A 2 5.82 -6.22 -14.28
C ALA A 2 6.47 -7.49 -14.87
N ALA A 3 5.75 -8.24 -15.71
CA ALA A 3 6.28 -9.42 -16.39
C ALA A 3 7.53 -9.14 -17.23
N THR A 4 7.57 -8.00 -17.96
CA THR A 4 8.72 -7.66 -18.80
C THR A 4 9.98 -7.32 -18.00
N ARG A 5 9.82 -7.09 -16.69
CA ARG A 5 10.89 -6.77 -15.74
C ARG A 5 11.20 -7.93 -14.78
N GLY A 6 10.60 -9.11 -15.02
CA GLY A 6 10.91 -10.33 -14.27
C GLY A 6 10.02 -10.59 -13.04
N THR A 7 9.05 -9.74 -12.74
CA THR A 7 8.09 -10.02 -11.68
C THR A 7 7.08 -11.05 -12.16
N THR A 8 7.05 -12.22 -11.53
CA THR A 8 6.16 -13.35 -11.86
C THR A 8 5.05 -13.54 -10.85
N THR A 9 5.22 -12.98 -9.65
CA THR A 9 4.21 -12.96 -8.57
C THR A 9 4.21 -11.60 -7.92
N ALA A 10 3.03 -11.06 -7.67
CA ALA A 10 2.82 -9.88 -6.84
C ALA A 10 1.89 -10.23 -5.68
N ILE A 11 2.17 -9.68 -4.51
CA ILE A 11 1.28 -9.68 -3.35
C ILE A 11 0.82 -8.24 -3.17
N ALA A 12 -0.44 -7.98 -3.42
CA ALA A 12 -1.00 -6.65 -3.52
C ALA A 12 -1.98 -6.38 -2.39
N ASP A 13 -1.89 -5.23 -1.76
CA ASP A 13 -2.93 -4.68 -0.91
C ASP A 13 -3.79 -3.72 -1.73
N SER A 14 -5.09 -3.99 -1.79
CA SER A 14 -6.03 -3.19 -2.59
C SER A 14 -6.91 -2.32 -1.70
N HIS A 15 -6.36 -1.75 -0.61
CA HIS A 15 -7.12 -0.95 0.35
C HIS A 15 -7.73 0.30 -0.29
N GLU A 16 -7.12 0.89 -1.29
CA GLU A 16 -7.61 2.08 -1.95
C GLU A 16 -8.93 1.86 -2.67
N ILE A 17 -9.02 0.83 -3.52
CA ILE A 17 -10.29 0.51 -4.18
C ILE A 17 -11.33 0.01 -3.16
N ALA A 18 -10.89 -0.65 -2.08
CA ALA A 18 -11.77 -1.06 -1.00
C ALA A 18 -12.35 0.15 -0.25
N ASN A 19 -11.58 1.21 -0.03
CA ASN A 19 -12.09 2.46 0.53
C ASN A 19 -13.10 3.15 -0.38
N VAL A 20 -13.01 2.97 -1.70
CA VAL A 20 -13.94 3.55 -2.67
C VAL A 20 -15.20 2.69 -2.86
N ALA A 21 -15.04 1.37 -2.95
CA ALA A 21 -16.06 0.45 -3.45
C ALA A 21 -16.26 -0.81 -2.59
N GLY A 22 -15.60 -0.91 -1.45
CA GLY A 22 -15.76 -2.02 -0.52
C GLY A 22 -15.34 -3.37 -1.12
N LEU A 23 -16.07 -4.41 -0.76
CA LEU A 23 -15.79 -5.79 -1.21
C LEU A 23 -15.96 -5.95 -2.72
N ASP A 24 -16.83 -5.17 -3.36
CA ASP A 24 -17.01 -5.23 -4.82
C ASP A 24 -15.77 -4.70 -5.56
N GLY A 25 -15.11 -3.69 -4.98
CA GLY A 25 -13.80 -3.24 -5.46
C GLY A 25 -12.73 -4.34 -5.39
N LEU A 26 -12.70 -5.09 -4.29
CA LEU A 26 -11.79 -6.23 -4.14
C LEU A 26 -12.12 -7.37 -5.10
N ARG A 27 -13.39 -7.71 -5.27
CA ARG A 27 -13.82 -8.70 -6.27
C ARG A 27 -13.40 -8.32 -7.68
N PHE A 28 -13.58 -7.04 -8.02
CA PHE A 28 -13.13 -6.51 -9.31
C PHE A 28 -11.61 -6.70 -9.49
N MET A 29 -10.80 -6.35 -8.50
CA MET A 29 -9.34 -6.50 -8.56
C MET A 29 -8.92 -7.97 -8.70
N ILE A 30 -9.57 -8.88 -7.99
CA ILE A 30 -9.29 -10.32 -8.06
C ILE A 30 -9.62 -10.85 -9.47
N GLU A 31 -10.81 -10.56 -9.98
CA GLU A 31 -11.27 -11.07 -11.28
C GLU A 31 -10.44 -10.49 -12.42
N ASP A 32 -10.14 -9.18 -12.40
CA ASP A 32 -9.28 -8.58 -13.42
C ASP A 32 -7.84 -9.07 -13.30
N GLY A 33 -7.34 -9.26 -12.09
CA GLY A 33 -6.01 -9.79 -11.82
C GLY A 33 -5.78 -11.21 -12.34
N ARG A 34 -6.82 -12.04 -12.38
CA ARG A 34 -6.76 -13.39 -12.97
C ARG A 34 -6.45 -13.39 -14.47
N ARG A 35 -6.66 -12.26 -15.15
CA ARG A 35 -6.30 -12.06 -16.56
C ARG A 35 -4.83 -11.77 -16.78
N ALA A 36 -4.12 -11.41 -15.71
CA ALA A 36 -2.72 -11.05 -15.79
C ALA A 36 -1.84 -12.27 -16.16
N PRO A 37 -0.77 -12.08 -16.93
CA PRO A 37 0.17 -13.14 -17.29
C PRO A 37 1.05 -13.58 -16.11
N ILE A 38 0.93 -12.92 -14.97
CA ILE A 38 1.63 -13.21 -13.71
C ILE A 38 0.62 -13.58 -12.64
N SER A 39 1.09 -14.17 -11.55
CA SER A 39 0.24 -14.45 -10.39
C SER A 39 0.07 -13.19 -9.54
N ILE A 40 -1.16 -12.75 -9.34
CA ILE A 40 -1.46 -11.69 -8.38
C ILE A 40 -2.22 -12.31 -7.21
N LYS A 41 -1.69 -12.14 -6.02
CA LYS A 41 -2.29 -12.54 -4.74
C LYS A 41 -2.66 -11.29 -3.99
N TYR A 42 -3.76 -11.33 -3.27
CA TYR A 42 -4.30 -10.15 -2.60
C TYR A 42 -4.22 -10.30 -1.10
N MET A 43 -4.01 -9.19 -0.43
CA MET A 43 -4.22 -9.06 1.00
C MET A 43 -5.58 -8.39 1.23
N MET A 44 -6.32 -8.84 2.23
CA MET A 44 -7.56 -8.21 2.65
C MET A 44 -7.21 -6.91 3.38
N PRO A 45 -7.70 -5.74 2.95
CA PRO A 45 -7.39 -4.47 3.63
C PRO A 45 -7.81 -4.48 5.10
N SER A 46 -6.88 -4.11 5.98
CA SER A 46 -7.09 -4.15 7.42
C SER A 46 -7.99 -3.04 7.95
N CYS A 47 -7.98 -1.89 7.29
CA CYS A 47 -8.60 -0.66 7.77
C CYS A 47 -9.40 0.01 6.65
N VAL A 48 -10.70 -0.26 6.59
CA VAL A 48 -11.64 0.42 5.70
C VAL A 48 -12.86 0.84 6.51
N PRO A 49 -13.00 2.15 6.80
CA PRO A 49 -12.06 3.24 6.52
C PRO A 49 -10.74 3.13 7.32
N ALA A 50 -9.72 3.89 6.90
CA ALA A 50 -8.41 3.90 7.55
C ALA A 50 -8.48 4.39 9.01
N LEU A 51 -9.30 5.39 9.27
CA LEU A 51 -9.62 5.90 10.62
C LEU A 51 -11.12 5.76 10.90
N PRO A 52 -11.54 5.55 12.16
CA PRO A 52 -12.96 5.36 12.53
C PRO A 52 -13.87 6.53 12.11
N ASP A 53 -13.33 7.75 12.14
CA ASP A 53 -14.08 8.97 11.81
C ASP A 53 -13.91 9.41 10.34
N GLU A 54 -13.16 8.66 9.54
CA GLU A 54 -12.94 8.98 8.14
C GLU A 54 -14.10 8.54 7.27
N GLN A 55 -14.40 9.37 6.27
CA GLN A 55 -15.48 9.08 5.32
C GLN A 55 -14.91 8.34 4.10
N ALA A 56 -15.19 7.05 4.03
CA ALA A 56 -14.87 6.20 2.90
C ALA A 56 -16.13 5.70 2.18
N GLY A 57 -15.95 5.10 1.02
CA GLY A 57 -17.03 4.50 0.23
C GLY A 57 -17.62 3.23 0.88
N ALA A 58 -16.85 2.58 1.77
CA ALA A 58 -17.28 1.36 2.47
C ALA A 58 -16.84 1.35 3.93
N VAL A 59 -17.40 0.41 4.68
CA VAL A 59 -16.91 -0.05 5.96
C VAL A 59 -16.79 -1.57 5.85
N ILE A 60 -15.60 -2.11 6.14
CA ILE A 60 -15.35 -3.55 6.13
C ILE A 60 -15.13 -4.01 7.57
N THR A 61 -15.95 -4.93 8.05
CA THR A 61 -15.89 -5.48 9.40
C THR A 61 -15.10 -6.78 9.44
N ALA A 62 -14.75 -7.25 10.65
CA ALA A 62 -14.13 -8.56 10.83
C ALA A 62 -14.98 -9.71 10.30
N ALA A 63 -16.32 -9.61 10.38
CA ALA A 63 -17.23 -10.60 9.82
C ALA A 63 -17.16 -10.66 8.29
N ASP A 64 -17.15 -9.48 7.63
CA ASP A 64 -16.97 -9.37 6.18
C ASP A 64 -15.65 -10.01 5.73
N MET A 65 -14.57 -9.82 6.50
CA MET A 65 -13.27 -10.42 6.21
C MET A 65 -13.30 -11.94 6.29
N GLN A 66 -13.95 -12.53 7.30
CA GLN A 66 -14.08 -13.97 7.43
C GLN A 66 -14.85 -14.59 6.25
N GLU A 67 -15.95 -13.95 5.84
CA GLU A 67 -16.71 -14.39 4.66
C GLU A 67 -15.86 -14.30 3.39
N PHE A 68 -15.16 -13.19 3.21
CA PHE A 68 -14.31 -12.98 2.03
C PHE A 68 -13.14 -13.94 1.94
N PHE A 69 -12.51 -14.30 3.07
CA PHE A 69 -11.49 -15.35 3.11
C PHE A 69 -12.04 -16.73 2.72
N ALA A 70 -13.29 -17.01 3.07
CA ALA A 70 -13.95 -18.26 2.70
C ALA A 70 -14.36 -18.27 1.21
N GLU A 71 -14.76 -17.14 0.66
CA GLU A 71 -15.11 -16.99 -0.77
C GLU A 71 -13.88 -17.09 -1.68
N HIS A 72 -12.73 -16.55 -1.25
CA HIS A 72 -11.52 -16.40 -2.06
C HIS A 72 -10.27 -17.06 -1.44
N PRO A 73 -10.32 -18.37 -1.10
CA PRO A 73 -9.25 -19.01 -0.33
C PRO A 73 -7.92 -19.10 -1.07
N GLY A 74 -7.93 -19.07 -2.41
CA GLY A 74 -6.73 -19.16 -3.25
C GLY A 74 -6.21 -17.81 -3.77
N ASP A 75 -6.98 -16.74 -3.65
CA ASP A 75 -6.63 -15.41 -4.16
C ASP A 75 -6.20 -14.47 -3.04
N VAL A 76 -6.85 -14.56 -1.87
CA VAL A 76 -6.57 -13.70 -0.71
C VAL A 76 -5.66 -14.44 0.27
N PHE A 77 -4.47 -13.90 0.53
CA PHE A 77 -3.38 -14.54 1.27
C PHE A 77 -3.26 -14.10 2.73
N GLY A 78 -3.96 -13.05 3.12
CA GLY A 78 -3.91 -12.57 4.49
C GLY A 78 -4.63 -11.26 4.69
N LEU A 79 -4.38 -10.66 5.83
CA LEU A 79 -4.77 -9.30 6.15
C LEU A 79 -3.65 -8.36 5.69
N GLY A 80 -4.01 -7.33 4.94
CA GLY A 80 -3.10 -6.30 4.46
C GLY A 80 -2.53 -5.44 5.58
N GLU A 81 -1.79 -4.44 5.25
CA GLU A 81 -1.06 -3.63 6.21
C GLU A 81 -1.94 -3.14 7.37
N MET A 82 -1.55 -3.51 8.60
CA MET A 82 -2.28 -3.13 9.80
C MET A 82 -1.91 -1.69 10.19
N MET A 83 -2.68 -0.73 9.68
CA MET A 83 -2.46 0.71 9.87
C MET A 83 -3.02 1.25 11.19
N ASN A 84 -4.02 0.59 11.81
CA ASN A 84 -4.62 1.07 13.05
C ASN A 84 -3.74 0.75 14.27
N LEU A 85 -2.60 1.43 14.36
CA LEU A 85 -1.66 1.28 15.48
C LEU A 85 -2.29 1.52 16.85
N PRO A 86 -3.04 2.63 17.07
CA PRO A 86 -3.72 2.83 18.36
C PRO A 86 -4.67 1.69 18.71
N GLY A 87 -5.41 1.17 17.74
CA GLY A 87 -6.32 0.04 17.95
C GLY A 87 -5.58 -1.21 18.41
N VAL A 88 -4.41 -1.51 17.85
CA VAL A 88 -3.57 -2.63 18.28
C VAL A 88 -3.04 -2.39 19.69
N PHE A 89 -2.49 -1.21 19.98
CA PHE A 89 -1.86 -0.91 21.29
C PHE A 89 -2.87 -0.87 22.43
N MET A 90 -4.10 -0.44 22.15
CA MET A 90 -5.19 -0.33 23.15
C MET A 90 -6.07 -1.59 23.16
N ALA A 91 -5.74 -2.59 22.37
CA ALA A 91 -6.53 -3.82 22.21
C ALA A 91 -8.01 -3.51 21.88
N ASP A 92 -8.22 -2.61 20.91
CA ASP A 92 -9.56 -2.31 20.42
C ASP A 92 -10.25 -3.58 19.91
N PRO A 93 -11.47 -3.88 20.37
CA PRO A 93 -12.14 -5.15 20.06
C PRO A 93 -12.30 -5.42 18.56
N GLU A 94 -12.64 -4.40 17.75
CA GLU A 94 -12.82 -4.58 16.31
C GLU A 94 -11.49 -4.78 15.60
N THR A 95 -10.45 -4.03 15.98
CA THR A 95 -9.10 -4.20 15.45
C THR A 95 -8.55 -5.60 15.76
N CYS A 96 -8.72 -6.06 17.01
CA CYS A 96 -8.33 -7.42 17.39
C CYS A 96 -9.13 -8.48 16.62
N ALA A 97 -10.43 -8.30 16.43
CA ALA A 97 -11.26 -9.23 15.68
C ALA A 97 -10.85 -9.35 14.20
N ARG A 98 -10.40 -8.25 13.57
CA ARG A 98 -9.86 -8.26 12.20
C ARG A 98 -8.56 -9.06 12.12
N ILE A 99 -7.65 -8.85 13.05
CA ILE A 99 -6.39 -9.62 13.14
C ILE A 99 -6.70 -11.10 13.39
N ASP A 100 -7.63 -11.40 14.29
CA ASP A 100 -8.06 -12.77 14.59
C ASP A 100 -8.70 -13.46 13.39
N ALA A 101 -9.46 -12.74 12.56
CA ALA A 101 -10.03 -13.28 11.33
C ALA A 101 -8.96 -13.87 10.40
N ALA A 102 -7.81 -13.21 10.29
CA ALA A 102 -6.66 -13.74 9.53
C ALA A 102 -5.94 -14.85 10.29
N ASN A 103 -5.55 -14.62 11.55
CA ASN A 103 -4.77 -15.57 12.35
C ASN A 103 -5.49 -16.94 12.54
N GLN A 104 -6.81 -16.95 12.62
CA GLN A 104 -7.61 -18.18 12.73
C GLN A 104 -7.88 -18.85 11.39
N THR A 105 -7.67 -18.17 10.27
CA THR A 105 -7.83 -18.73 8.94
C THR A 105 -6.50 -19.37 8.50
N PRO A 106 -6.46 -20.69 8.25
CA PRO A 106 -5.22 -21.36 7.91
C PRO A 106 -4.51 -20.76 6.70
N SER A 107 -3.19 -20.62 6.80
CA SER A 107 -2.31 -20.08 5.75
C SER A 107 -2.54 -18.59 5.42
N LYS A 108 -3.23 -17.85 6.28
CA LYS A 108 -3.31 -16.38 6.17
C LYS A 108 -2.19 -15.74 7.00
N GLN A 109 -1.65 -14.65 6.49
CA GLN A 109 -0.64 -13.85 7.16
C GLN A 109 -1.24 -12.48 7.54
N VAL A 110 -0.67 -11.81 8.53
CA VAL A 110 -1.01 -10.42 8.85
C VAL A 110 0.19 -9.56 8.55
N ASP A 111 0.06 -8.72 7.53
CA ASP A 111 1.07 -7.74 7.16
C ASP A 111 0.96 -6.47 8.01
N GLY A 112 2.00 -5.67 8.04
CA GLY A 112 2.08 -4.52 8.91
C GLY A 112 2.48 -3.23 8.23
N HIS A 113 2.14 -2.14 8.95
CA HIS A 113 2.45 -0.76 8.65
C HIS A 113 2.75 -0.05 9.97
N ALA A 114 4.02 0.06 10.33
CA ALA A 114 4.42 0.49 11.66
C ALA A 114 5.53 1.55 11.64
N PRO A 115 5.27 2.75 11.03
CA PRO A 115 6.24 3.83 11.00
C PRO A 115 6.56 4.31 12.41
N LEU A 116 7.84 4.42 12.74
CA LEU A 116 8.36 4.94 14.00
C LEU A 116 7.92 4.16 15.26
N VAL A 117 7.33 2.98 15.10
CA VAL A 117 6.91 2.14 16.24
C VAL A 117 8.12 1.42 16.83
N ALA A 118 8.30 1.54 18.14
CA ALA A 118 9.43 0.99 18.87
C ALA A 118 9.06 0.51 20.30
N GLY A 119 9.97 -0.17 20.96
CA GLY A 119 9.86 -0.52 22.37
C GLY A 119 8.65 -1.39 22.71
N LYS A 120 7.83 -0.97 23.69
CA LYS A 120 6.67 -1.75 24.16
C LYS A 120 5.56 -1.82 23.11
N ASP A 121 5.36 -0.75 22.37
CA ASP A 121 4.32 -0.68 21.34
C ASP A 121 4.66 -1.63 20.18
N LEU A 122 5.93 -1.71 19.81
CA LEU A 122 6.40 -2.70 18.83
C LEU A 122 6.26 -4.14 19.35
N ASN A 123 6.45 -4.38 20.65
CA ASN A 123 6.20 -5.68 21.24
C ASN A 123 4.71 -6.07 21.16
N ALA A 124 3.80 -5.11 21.46
CA ALA A 124 2.37 -5.35 21.33
C ALA A 124 1.96 -5.65 19.89
N TYR A 125 2.52 -4.89 18.94
CA TYR A 125 2.27 -5.07 17.51
C TYR A 125 2.71 -6.44 17.01
N ALA A 126 3.93 -6.85 17.32
CA ALA A 126 4.44 -8.18 16.96
C ALA A 126 3.68 -9.31 17.69
N ALA A 127 3.30 -9.12 18.97
CA ALA A 127 2.54 -10.10 19.76
C ALA A 127 1.12 -10.31 19.24
N ALA A 128 0.53 -9.34 18.54
CA ALA A 128 -0.75 -9.49 17.86
C ALA A 128 -0.69 -10.43 16.64
N GLY A 129 0.50 -10.90 16.25
CA GLY A 129 0.68 -11.81 15.12
C GLY A 129 1.00 -11.11 13.80
N ILE A 130 1.35 -9.84 13.84
CA ILE A 130 1.75 -9.06 12.66
C ILE A 130 3.20 -9.41 12.35
N ILE A 131 3.44 -9.92 11.14
CA ILE A 131 4.70 -10.58 10.80
C ILE A 131 5.71 -9.71 10.07
N ALA A 132 5.30 -8.60 9.49
CA ALA A 132 6.13 -7.80 8.61
C ALA A 132 5.92 -6.30 8.81
N ASP A 133 6.79 -5.48 8.22
CA ASP A 133 6.68 -4.04 8.11
C ASP A 133 7.47 -3.53 6.91
N HIS A 134 6.95 -2.52 6.23
CA HIS A 134 7.60 -1.84 5.11
C HIS A 134 7.89 -0.35 5.36
N GLU A 135 7.53 0.18 6.54
CA GLU A 135 7.62 1.60 6.86
C GLU A 135 8.95 2.04 7.48
N SER A 136 9.87 1.11 7.70
CA SER A 136 11.19 1.44 8.26
C SER A 136 11.99 2.29 7.28
N THR A 137 12.45 3.46 7.73
CA THR A 137 13.24 4.41 6.92
C THR A 137 14.70 4.55 7.36
N ILE A 138 15.03 4.05 8.54
CA ILE A 138 16.38 4.07 9.12
C ILE A 138 16.79 2.69 9.67
N PRO A 139 18.09 2.36 9.69
CA PRO A 139 18.57 1.05 10.14
C PRO A 139 18.14 0.68 11.55
N GLU A 140 18.13 1.61 12.49
CA GLU A 140 17.78 1.37 13.89
C GLU A 140 16.36 0.86 14.03
N GLU A 141 15.43 1.45 13.30
CA GLU A 141 14.02 1.05 13.26
C GLU A 141 13.86 -0.36 12.68
N ALA A 142 14.49 -0.63 11.55
CA ALA A 142 14.49 -1.93 10.91
C ALA A 142 15.10 -3.02 11.80
N LEU A 143 16.24 -2.73 12.46
CA LEU A 143 16.89 -3.66 13.40
C LEU A 143 16.02 -3.97 14.61
N ASP A 144 15.28 -2.99 15.12
CA ASP A 144 14.36 -3.18 16.23
C ASP A 144 13.24 -4.17 15.86
N LYS A 145 12.66 -4.05 14.67
CA LYS A 145 11.66 -4.98 14.10
C LYS A 145 12.23 -6.37 13.85
N LEU A 146 13.40 -6.46 13.22
CA LEU A 146 14.10 -7.75 13.01
C LEU A 146 14.40 -8.47 14.32
N SER A 147 14.74 -7.75 15.40
CA SER A 147 15.03 -8.33 16.72
C SER A 147 13.81 -9.02 17.34
N ARG A 148 12.60 -8.69 16.91
CA ARG A 148 11.33 -9.31 17.33
C ARG A 148 10.85 -10.40 16.37
N GLY A 149 11.68 -10.76 15.38
CA GLY A 149 11.37 -11.81 14.41
C GLY A 149 10.45 -11.37 13.28
N MET A 150 10.16 -10.08 13.15
CA MET A 150 9.39 -9.55 12.03
C MET A 150 10.22 -9.58 10.74
N TYR A 151 9.55 -9.65 9.60
CA TYR A 151 10.17 -9.33 8.31
C TYR A 151 10.23 -7.83 8.11
N VAL A 152 11.30 -7.35 7.47
CA VAL A 152 11.41 -5.96 7.03
C VAL A 152 11.44 -5.93 5.51
N MET A 153 10.50 -5.24 4.92
CA MET A 153 10.43 -5.02 3.48
C MET A 153 11.08 -3.67 3.16
N LEU A 154 12.17 -3.70 2.37
CA LEU A 154 12.89 -2.51 1.95
C LEU A 154 12.19 -1.94 0.73
N ARG A 155 11.64 -0.72 0.86
CA ARG A 155 10.89 -0.08 -0.21
C ARG A 155 11.79 0.56 -1.26
N GLU A 156 11.38 0.37 -2.52
CA GLU A 156 11.90 1.09 -3.69
C GLU A 156 10.73 1.39 -4.64
N GLY A 157 9.94 2.39 -4.24
CA GLY A 157 8.72 2.84 -4.92
C GLY A 157 8.91 4.11 -5.75
N THR A 158 7.83 4.87 -5.92
CA THR A 158 7.86 6.21 -6.54
C THR A 158 8.12 7.30 -5.49
N CYS A 159 7.47 7.19 -4.34
CA CYS A 159 7.57 8.18 -3.26
C CYS A 159 8.47 7.72 -2.10
N SER A 160 8.80 6.44 -2.02
CA SER A 160 9.57 5.84 -0.93
C SER A 160 10.81 5.14 -1.47
N HIS A 161 11.99 5.69 -1.17
CA HIS A 161 13.30 5.20 -1.59
C HIS A 161 14.14 4.85 -0.35
N ASP A 162 13.67 3.87 0.45
CA ASP A 162 14.27 3.55 1.74
C ASP A 162 15.42 2.55 1.63
N LEU A 163 15.48 1.81 0.52
CA LEU A 163 16.43 0.71 0.32
C LEU A 163 17.89 1.17 0.49
N ALA A 164 18.27 2.30 -0.09
CA ALA A 164 19.63 2.82 0.04
C ALA A 164 19.99 3.16 1.50
N ASN A 165 19.06 3.71 2.26
CA ASN A 165 19.24 4.05 3.67
C ASN A 165 19.36 2.80 4.56
N LEU A 166 18.65 1.72 4.22
CA LEU A 166 18.62 0.48 4.99
C LEU A 166 19.74 -0.50 4.61
N SER A 167 20.31 -0.37 3.41
CA SER A 167 21.38 -1.25 2.92
C SER A 167 22.58 -1.40 3.88
N PRO A 168 23.06 -0.36 4.60
CA PRO A 168 24.19 -0.49 5.53
C PRO A 168 23.99 -1.57 6.59
N MET A 169 22.76 -1.80 7.08
CA MET A 169 22.53 -2.85 8.09
C MET A 169 22.77 -4.27 7.53
N LEU A 170 22.53 -4.46 6.22
CA LEU A 170 22.75 -5.73 5.53
C LEU A 170 24.22 -5.92 5.18
N LEU A 171 24.95 -4.84 4.85
CA LEU A 171 26.39 -4.87 4.61
C LEU A 171 27.16 -5.21 5.89
N GLU A 172 26.72 -4.67 7.03
CA GLU A 172 27.30 -4.98 8.34
C GLU A 172 27.09 -6.46 8.73
N ASN A 173 25.91 -7.00 8.48
CA ASN A 173 25.58 -8.39 8.78
C ASN A 173 24.63 -8.98 7.72
N PRO A 174 25.18 -9.66 6.69
CA PRO A 174 24.37 -10.25 5.62
C PRO A 174 23.34 -11.30 6.07
N ALA A 175 23.50 -11.90 7.25
CA ALA A 175 22.53 -12.85 7.78
C ALA A 175 21.15 -12.22 8.06
N ARG A 176 21.07 -10.91 8.25
CA ARG A 176 19.81 -10.16 8.42
C ARG A 176 18.93 -10.24 7.18
N ALA A 177 19.51 -10.40 5.98
CA ALA A 177 18.77 -10.53 4.73
C ALA A 177 17.79 -11.72 4.71
N ARG A 178 17.99 -12.71 5.60
CA ARG A 178 17.08 -13.85 5.76
C ARG A 178 15.65 -13.46 6.15
N ARG A 179 15.50 -12.31 6.83
CA ARG A 179 14.21 -11.75 7.25
C ARG A 179 13.95 -10.40 6.58
N CYS A 180 14.57 -10.18 5.41
CA CYS A 180 14.33 -8.98 4.61
C CYS A 180 13.83 -9.39 3.23
N CYS A 181 12.95 -8.59 2.68
CA CYS A 181 12.47 -8.68 1.31
C CYS A 181 12.33 -7.27 0.70
N PHE A 182 11.92 -7.19 -0.55
CA PHE A 182 11.68 -5.92 -1.21
C PHE A 182 10.18 -5.68 -1.38
N ALA A 183 9.79 -4.41 -1.31
CA ALA A 183 8.48 -3.94 -1.70
C ALA A 183 8.61 -2.74 -2.63
N THR A 184 7.67 -2.58 -3.54
CA THR A 184 7.56 -1.35 -4.32
C THR A 184 6.72 -0.33 -3.61
N ASP A 185 5.78 -0.78 -2.78
CA ASP A 185 4.74 0.08 -2.27
C ASP A 185 4.08 0.80 -3.48
N ASP A 186 3.72 2.05 -3.40
CA ASP A 186 3.20 2.81 -4.53
C ASP A 186 4.26 3.04 -5.61
N ARG A 187 4.03 2.43 -6.77
CA ARG A 187 4.91 2.60 -7.93
C ARG A 187 4.14 3.03 -9.16
N ALA A 188 4.36 4.27 -9.57
CA ALA A 188 3.73 4.83 -10.75
C ALA A 188 4.05 4.01 -12.02
N PRO A 189 3.10 3.86 -12.94
CA PRO A 189 3.33 3.14 -14.21
C PRO A 189 4.50 3.69 -15.02
N SER A 190 4.74 5.00 -14.98
CA SER A 190 5.89 5.66 -15.64
C SER A 190 7.23 5.14 -15.11
N ASP A 191 7.33 4.97 -13.79
CA ASP A 191 8.55 4.49 -13.14
C ASP A 191 8.74 2.99 -13.36
N ALA A 192 7.64 2.24 -13.30
CA ALA A 192 7.67 0.82 -13.66
C ALA A 192 8.15 0.57 -15.10
N LEU A 193 7.80 1.46 -16.02
CA LEU A 193 8.28 1.40 -17.42
C LEU A 193 9.75 1.83 -17.55
N SER A 194 10.13 2.93 -16.91
CA SER A 194 11.45 3.53 -17.11
C SER A 194 12.56 2.82 -16.34
N THR A 195 12.33 2.52 -15.07
CA THR A 195 13.35 1.97 -14.17
C THR A 195 13.11 0.52 -13.76
N GLY A 196 11.88 0.02 -13.83
CA GLY A 196 11.51 -1.36 -13.48
C GLY A 196 10.68 -1.48 -12.21
N MET A 197 10.55 -2.69 -11.73
CA MET A 197 9.80 -3.09 -10.54
C MET A 197 10.75 -3.63 -9.46
N ILE A 198 10.60 -4.88 -9.04
CA ILE A 198 11.50 -5.53 -8.06
C ILE A 198 12.92 -5.74 -8.63
N ASP A 199 13.07 -5.85 -9.94
CA ASP A 199 14.38 -5.83 -10.61
C ASP A 199 15.15 -4.53 -10.33
N ASN A 200 14.44 -3.37 -10.26
CA ASN A 200 15.05 -2.11 -9.84
C ASN A 200 15.53 -2.18 -8.39
N ALA A 201 14.73 -2.74 -7.48
CA ALA A 201 15.14 -2.90 -6.09
C ALA A 201 16.39 -3.82 -5.97
N CYS A 202 16.43 -4.92 -6.73
CA CYS A 202 17.63 -5.78 -6.82
C CYS A 202 18.85 -4.97 -7.32
N ARG A 203 18.70 -4.20 -8.40
CA ARG A 203 19.78 -3.37 -8.96
C ARG A 203 20.29 -2.36 -7.94
N VAL A 204 19.40 -1.61 -7.28
CA VAL A 204 19.78 -0.61 -6.26
C VAL A 204 20.50 -1.27 -5.07
N ALA A 205 20.03 -2.43 -4.63
CA ALA A 205 20.68 -3.20 -3.56
C ALA A 205 22.09 -3.64 -3.95
N ILE A 206 22.28 -4.13 -5.19
CA ILE A 206 23.57 -4.57 -5.71
C ILE A 206 24.53 -3.39 -5.89
N GLU A 207 24.06 -2.27 -6.41
CA GLU A 207 24.81 -1.02 -6.53
C GLU A 207 25.25 -0.48 -5.15
N ALA A 208 24.43 -0.70 -4.11
CA ALA A 208 24.81 -0.40 -2.73
C ALA A 208 25.83 -1.36 -2.12
N GLY A 209 26.18 -2.47 -2.80
CA GLY A 209 27.18 -3.44 -2.38
C GLY A 209 26.64 -4.74 -1.79
N ILE A 210 25.32 -4.96 -1.81
CA ILE A 210 24.73 -6.24 -1.40
C ILE A 210 25.06 -7.29 -2.45
N ASP A 211 25.46 -8.48 -1.99
CA ASP A 211 25.75 -9.61 -2.88
C ASP A 211 24.54 -9.92 -3.78
N PRO A 212 24.72 -10.08 -5.09
CA PRO A 212 23.62 -10.31 -6.03
C PRO A 212 22.75 -11.53 -5.67
N VAL A 213 23.34 -12.61 -5.17
CA VAL A 213 22.58 -13.81 -4.78
C VAL A 213 21.73 -13.53 -3.54
N VAL A 214 22.23 -12.71 -2.62
CA VAL A 214 21.46 -12.24 -1.46
C VAL A 214 20.29 -11.37 -1.91
N ALA A 215 20.51 -10.40 -2.79
CA ALA A 215 19.46 -9.55 -3.34
C ALA A 215 18.35 -10.37 -4.05
N ILE A 216 18.75 -11.35 -4.89
CA ILE A 216 17.82 -12.27 -5.56
C ILE A 216 17.04 -13.09 -4.51
N SER A 217 17.69 -13.57 -3.46
CA SER A 217 17.03 -14.32 -2.40
C SER A 217 15.99 -13.47 -1.66
N MET A 218 16.28 -12.20 -1.41
CA MET A 218 15.32 -11.24 -0.82
C MET A 218 14.11 -11.02 -1.73
N ALA A 219 14.32 -10.92 -3.05
CA ALA A 219 13.27 -10.75 -4.05
C ALA A 219 12.46 -12.03 -4.33
N SER A 220 12.87 -13.19 -3.87
CA SER A 220 12.26 -14.47 -4.21
C SER A 220 11.97 -15.34 -2.98
N LEU A 221 12.97 -16.00 -2.43
CA LEU A 221 12.81 -16.96 -1.33
C LEU A 221 12.31 -16.29 -0.05
N SER A 222 12.96 -15.19 0.38
CA SER A 222 12.55 -14.49 1.61
C SER A 222 11.12 -13.96 1.52
N THR A 223 10.73 -13.42 0.36
CA THR A 223 9.35 -12.98 0.12
C THR A 223 8.38 -14.17 0.16
N ALA A 224 8.72 -15.29 -0.50
CA ALA A 224 7.89 -16.48 -0.49
C ALA A 224 7.70 -17.05 0.93
N GLU A 225 8.75 -17.05 1.73
CA GLU A 225 8.69 -17.48 3.14
C GLU A 225 7.86 -16.54 4.01
N ALA A 226 8.00 -15.22 3.84
CA ALA A 226 7.22 -14.23 4.59
C ALA A 226 5.71 -14.44 4.39
N PHE A 227 5.29 -14.76 3.17
CA PHE A 227 3.88 -14.94 2.82
C PHE A 227 3.44 -16.41 2.71
N GLY A 228 4.23 -17.38 3.18
CA GLY A 228 3.87 -18.79 3.22
C GLY A 228 3.75 -19.46 1.84
N LEU A 229 4.43 -18.92 0.83
CA LEU A 229 4.42 -19.44 -0.55
C LEU A 229 5.55 -20.44 -0.84
N ASP A 230 6.45 -20.68 0.11
CA ASP A 230 7.58 -21.60 -0.03
C ASP A 230 7.25 -23.04 0.39
N HIS A 231 6.49 -23.25 1.47
CA HIS A 231 6.09 -24.54 2.02
C HIS A 231 4.75 -24.53 2.79
N GLY A 232 4.24 -23.36 3.13
CA GLY A 232 3.00 -23.20 3.89
C GLY A 232 1.73 -23.21 3.05
N CYS A 233 1.85 -23.20 1.71
CA CYS A 233 0.72 -23.14 0.82
C CYS A 233 -0.01 -24.50 0.76
N ARG A 234 -1.35 -24.48 0.83
CA ARG A 234 -2.18 -25.69 0.71
C ARG A 234 -2.17 -26.29 -0.68
N ASP A 235 -2.03 -25.45 -1.72
CA ASP A 235 -1.91 -25.91 -3.10
C ASP A 235 -0.42 -26.09 -3.43
N PRO A 236 0.05 -27.32 -3.69
CA PRO A 236 1.43 -27.54 -4.07
C PRO A 236 1.82 -26.86 -5.38
N HIS A 237 0.87 -26.55 -6.26
CA HIS A 237 1.13 -25.80 -7.50
C HIS A 237 1.39 -24.31 -7.27
N GLU A 238 1.13 -23.81 -6.06
CA GLU A 238 1.42 -22.44 -5.65
C GLU A 238 2.80 -22.29 -5.00
N LEU A 239 3.49 -23.38 -4.70
CA LEU A 239 4.82 -23.34 -4.07
C LEU A 239 5.86 -22.67 -4.99
N ARG A 240 6.54 -21.65 -4.49
CA ARG A 240 7.53 -20.84 -5.24
C ARG A 240 8.70 -20.39 -4.37
N GLY A 241 9.49 -19.44 -4.84
CA GLY A 241 10.64 -18.86 -4.12
C GLY A 241 11.97 -19.57 -4.36
N ALA A 242 11.96 -20.77 -4.96
CA ALA A 242 13.18 -21.49 -5.30
C ALA A 242 13.00 -22.37 -6.55
N ILE A 243 14.08 -22.65 -7.26
CA ILE A 243 14.09 -23.59 -8.39
C ILE A 243 14.32 -24.99 -7.81
N ALA A 244 13.22 -25.75 -7.67
CA ALA A 244 13.25 -27.10 -7.13
C ALA A 244 12.10 -27.95 -7.69
N PRO A 245 12.22 -29.29 -7.71
CA PRO A 245 11.13 -30.18 -8.08
C PRO A 245 9.88 -29.95 -7.23
N GLY A 246 8.72 -29.87 -7.87
CA GLY A 246 7.44 -29.61 -7.20
C GLY A 246 7.11 -28.13 -6.95
N LYS A 247 8.03 -27.23 -7.24
CA LYS A 247 7.75 -25.79 -7.21
C LYS A 247 7.28 -25.28 -8.57
N ARG A 248 6.48 -24.22 -8.55
CA ARG A 248 6.00 -23.52 -9.73
C ARG A 248 7.17 -23.03 -10.56
N ALA A 249 7.08 -23.21 -11.87
CA ALA A 249 8.13 -22.79 -12.80
C ALA A 249 8.04 -21.29 -13.12
N ASP A 250 8.32 -20.47 -12.14
CA ASP A 250 8.51 -19.02 -12.25
C ASP A 250 10.01 -18.78 -12.38
N LEU A 251 10.49 -18.53 -13.61
CA LEU A 251 11.91 -18.57 -13.93
C LEU A 251 12.35 -17.35 -14.71
N LEU A 252 13.52 -16.83 -14.36
CA LEU A 252 14.19 -15.76 -15.09
C LEU A 252 15.49 -16.31 -15.73
N LEU A 253 15.71 -16.00 -17.01
CA LEU A 253 17.00 -16.14 -17.65
C LEU A 253 17.63 -14.74 -17.71
N LEU A 254 18.73 -14.58 -17.04
CA LEU A 254 19.49 -13.32 -16.96
C LEU A 254 20.81 -13.46 -17.72
N ASP A 255 21.26 -12.40 -18.38
CA ASP A 255 22.60 -12.34 -18.98
C ASP A 255 23.69 -12.23 -17.91
N ASP A 256 23.39 -11.49 -16.85
CA ASP A 256 24.23 -11.32 -15.66
C ASP A 256 23.34 -11.08 -14.41
N LEU A 257 23.96 -10.92 -13.26
CA LEU A 257 23.27 -10.72 -12.01
C LEU A 257 23.19 -9.25 -11.57
N THR A 258 23.44 -8.29 -12.46
CA THR A 258 23.42 -6.85 -12.12
C THR A 258 22.06 -6.21 -12.20
N PHE A 259 21.13 -6.83 -12.93
CA PHE A 259 19.82 -6.24 -13.27
C PHE A 259 19.91 -4.89 -14.01
N ALA A 260 21.04 -4.61 -14.65
CA ALA A 260 21.19 -3.44 -15.50
C ALA A 260 20.31 -3.49 -16.76
N LYS A 261 19.88 -4.68 -17.15
CA LYS A 261 18.97 -4.94 -18.27
C LYS A 261 17.80 -5.77 -17.80
N ALA A 262 16.71 -5.69 -18.55
CA ALA A 262 15.57 -6.59 -18.38
C ALA A 262 16.03 -8.06 -18.61
N PRO A 263 15.37 -9.05 -17.97
CA PRO A 263 15.66 -10.46 -18.18
C PRO A 263 15.58 -10.84 -19.67
N HIS A 264 16.51 -11.70 -20.11
CA HIS A 264 16.47 -12.27 -21.47
C HIS A 264 15.16 -13.05 -21.69
N ARG A 265 14.71 -13.85 -20.71
CA ARG A 265 13.41 -14.51 -20.75
C ARG A 265 12.77 -14.55 -19.36
N VAL A 266 11.46 -14.44 -19.34
CA VAL A 266 10.63 -14.57 -18.14
C VAL A 266 9.58 -15.65 -18.38
N TYR A 267 9.57 -16.66 -17.51
CA TYR A 267 8.57 -17.71 -17.51
C TYR A 267 7.71 -17.57 -16.25
N ALA A 268 6.40 -17.52 -16.43
CA ALA A 268 5.43 -17.56 -15.33
C ALA A 268 4.63 -18.86 -15.45
N ALA A 269 4.63 -19.69 -14.41
CA ALA A 269 4.04 -21.02 -14.42
C ALA A 269 4.48 -21.90 -15.61
N GLY A 270 5.72 -21.75 -16.06
CA GLY A 270 6.27 -22.47 -17.21
C GLY A 270 5.96 -21.86 -18.57
N ALA A 271 5.07 -20.89 -18.66
CA ALA A 271 4.79 -20.18 -19.91
C ALA A 271 5.75 -19.01 -20.12
N LEU A 272 6.31 -18.87 -21.34
CA LEU A 272 7.11 -17.70 -21.72
C LEU A 272 6.21 -16.47 -21.81
N VAL A 273 6.41 -15.49 -20.94
CA VAL A 273 5.59 -14.27 -20.87
C VAL A 273 6.31 -13.01 -21.33
N ALA A 274 7.64 -12.98 -21.23
CA ALA A 274 8.44 -11.87 -21.74
C ALA A 274 9.79 -12.34 -22.28
N GLN A 275 10.32 -11.61 -23.26
CA GLN A 275 11.63 -11.80 -23.84
C GLN A 275 12.27 -10.45 -24.15
N ASP A 276 13.52 -10.26 -23.73
CA ASP A 276 14.33 -9.05 -23.95
C ASP A 276 13.57 -7.75 -23.60
N GLY A 277 12.88 -7.75 -22.45
CA GLY A 277 12.07 -6.62 -21.97
C GLY A 277 10.74 -6.40 -22.72
N THR A 278 10.40 -7.27 -23.67
CA THR A 278 9.15 -7.20 -24.44
C THR A 278 8.17 -8.26 -23.97
N PHE A 279 6.91 -7.89 -23.81
CA PHE A 279 5.84 -8.83 -23.49
C PHE A 279 5.51 -9.69 -24.74
N VAL A 280 5.53 -11.02 -24.56
CA VAL A 280 5.25 -12.00 -25.60
C VAL A 280 4.17 -13.01 -25.20
N GLY A 281 3.64 -12.88 -23.99
CA GLY A 281 2.57 -13.71 -23.47
C GLY A 281 1.20 -13.31 -24.02
N GLU A 282 0.18 -13.93 -23.47
CA GLU A 282 -1.21 -13.59 -23.75
C GLU A 282 -1.85 -12.97 -22.51
N ILE A 283 -2.75 -12.02 -22.73
CA ILE A 283 -3.66 -11.48 -21.71
C ILE A 283 -5.02 -12.08 -21.98
N ALA A 284 -5.59 -12.75 -20.97
CA ALA A 284 -6.92 -13.32 -21.12
C ALA A 284 -7.96 -12.22 -21.45
N PRO A 285 -8.96 -12.52 -22.28
CA PRO A 285 -10.01 -11.55 -22.59
C PRO A 285 -10.76 -11.11 -21.34
N GLU A 286 -11.32 -9.91 -21.38
CA GLU A 286 -12.20 -9.42 -20.32
C GLU A 286 -13.49 -10.25 -20.30
N MET A 287 -13.88 -10.68 -19.10
CA MET A 287 -15.15 -11.37 -18.90
C MET A 287 -16.29 -10.36 -18.74
N ALA A 288 -17.50 -10.75 -19.16
CA ALA A 288 -18.66 -9.86 -19.09
C ALA A 288 -18.98 -9.40 -17.65
N GLU A 289 -18.74 -10.28 -16.67
CA GLU A 289 -18.94 -9.99 -15.24
C GLU A 289 -17.97 -8.92 -14.76
N VAL A 290 -16.72 -8.96 -15.19
CA VAL A 290 -15.69 -7.95 -14.86
C VAL A 290 -16.06 -6.60 -15.47
N ALA A 291 -16.50 -6.60 -16.74
CA ALA A 291 -16.93 -5.38 -17.42
C ALA A 291 -18.16 -4.74 -16.75
N ALA A 292 -19.14 -5.56 -16.35
CA ALA A 292 -20.33 -5.08 -15.62
C ALA A 292 -19.96 -4.43 -14.29
N LEU A 293 -19.12 -5.10 -13.49
CA LEU A 293 -18.64 -4.58 -12.22
C LEU A 293 -17.83 -3.30 -12.41
N ALA A 294 -16.97 -3.23 -13.44
CA ALA A 294 -16.21 -2.02 -13.78
C ALA A 294 -17.14 -0.85 -14.12
N ASP A 295 -18.24 -1.07 -14.83
CA ASP A 295 -19.22 -0.02 -15.17
C ASP A 295 -19.92 0.55 -13.92
N GLU A 296 -20.26 -0.29 -12.96
CA GLU A 296 -20.80 0.15 -11.66
C GLU A 296 -19.78 0.99 -10.88
N LEU A 297 -18.51 0.58 -10.85
CA LEU A 297 -17.45 1.27 -10.13
C LEU A 297 -17.06 2.62 -10.76
N ARG A 298 -17.22 2.80 -12.07
CA ARG A 298 -16.95 4.08 -12.76
C ARG A 298 -17.81 5.24 -12.26
N ALA A 299 -18.97 4.98 -11.69
CA ALA A 299 -19.88 6.01 -11.16
C ALA A 299 -19.66 6.32 -9.67
N SER A 300 -18.49 6.02 -9.13
CA SER A 300 -18.17 6.14 -7.70
C SER A 300 -18.02 7.58 -7.18
N VAL A 301 -17.80 8.57 -8.06
CA VAL A 301 -17.64 9.98 -7.65
C VAL A 301 -19.00 10.67 -7.57
N LYS A 302 -19.43 11.00 -6.36
CA LYS A 302 -20.72 11.61 -6.05
C LYS A 302 -20.50 12.86 -5.22
N LEU A 303 -20.04 13.93 -5.87
CA LEU A 303 -19.73 15.18 -5.19
C LEU A 303 -20.98 15.95 -4.77
N PRO A 304 -20.96 16.66 -3.63
CA PRO A 304 -21.96 17.65 -3.28
C PRO A 304 -21.94 18.81 -4.27
N LYS A 305 -23.05 19.58 -4.32
CA LYS A 305 -23.03 20.86 -5.05
C LYS A 305 -22.11 21.83 -4.30
N LEU A 306 -21.09 22.27 -4.98
CA LEU A 306 -20.11 23.22 -4.46
C LEU A 306 -20.44 24.62 -4.98
N SER A 307 -20.37 25.61 -4.11
CA SER A 307 -20.35 27.03 -4.45
C SER A 307 -18.92 27.57 -4.25
N LEU A 308 -18.55 28.66 -4.93
CA LEU A 308 -17.19 29.18 -4.85
C LEU A 308 -16.80 29.70 -3.47
N ASP A 309 -17.78 30.12 -2.68
CA ASP A 309 -17.57 30.59 -1.30
C ASP A 309 -17.00 29.53 -0.36
N VAL A 310 -17.15 28.24 -0.68
CA VAL A 310 -16.52 27.16 0.13
C VAL A 310 -14.98 27.27 0.13
N PHE A 311 -14.39 27.91 -0.88
CA PHE A 311 -12.95 28.13 -1.00
C PHE A 311 -12.48 29.42 -0.33
N ASP A 312 -13.40 30.26 0.14
CA ASP A 312 -13.09 31.54 0.78
C ASP A 312 -13.05 31.40 2.29
N TYR A 313 -11.84 31.23 2.83
CA TYR A 313 -11.59 31.21 4.27
C TYR A 313 -10.20 31.80 4.58
N ALA A 314 -10.12 32.46 5.71
CA ALA A 314 -8.92 33.17 6.15
C ALA A 314 -8.09 32.33 7.12
N PHE A 315 -6.78 32.49 7.05
CA PHE A 315 -5.84 31.94 8.01
C PHE A 315 -6.01 32.63 9.37
N LYS A 316 -5.87 31.85 10.45
CA LYS A 316 -5.81 32.36 11.82
C LYS A 316 -4.43 32.06 12.42
N PRO A 317 -3.71 33.08 12.94
CA PRO A 317 -2.43 32.87 13.58
C PRO A 317 -2.46 31.74 14.63
N GLY A 318 -1.47 30.84 14.57
CA GLY A 318 -1.37 29.70 15.50
C GLY A 318 -2.25 28.50 15.18
N GLU A 319 -3.09 28.53 14.12
CA GLU A 319 -3.81 27.32 13.72
C GLU A 319 -2.87 26.23 13.16
N ALA A 320 -3.33 24.98 13.20
CA ALA A 320 -2.55 23.85 12.71
C ALA A 320 -2.44 23.89 11.18
N VAL A 321 -1.23 23.72 10.67
CA VAL A 321 -0.88 23.70 9.25
C VAL A 321 -0.13 22.42 8.96
N ILE A 322 -0.54 21.72 7.90
CA ILE A 322 0.19 20.55 7.38
C ILE A 322 1.51 21.02 6.80
N ASP A 323 2.62 20.44 7.24
CA ASP A 323 3.96 20.74 6.74
C ASP A 323 4.46 19.59 5.86
N VAL A 324 4.51 19.81 4.56
CA VAL A 324 4.98 18.79 3.61
C VAL A 324 6.49 18.65 3.72
N VAL A 325 6.95 17.43 3.96
CA VAL A 325 8.37 17.10 4.03
C VAL A 325 8.82 16.58 2.66
N PRO A 326 9.63 17.33 1.90
CA PRO A 326 10.05 16.93 0.57
C PRO A 326 10.71 15.55 0.55
N GLY A 327 10.29 14.69 -0.40
CA GLY A 327 10.85 13.35 -0.59
C GLY A 327 10.45 12.31 0.47
N LYS A 328 9.44 12.61 1.32
CA LYS A 328 8.91 11.67 2.30
C LYS A 328 7.40 11.55 2.18
N ALA A 329 6.87 10.38 2.50
CA ALA A 329 5.43 10.13 2.56
C ALA A 329 4.78 10.73 3.83
N ILE A 330 5.57 10.97 4.88
CA ILE A 330 5.10 11.57 6.12
C ILE A 330 5.04 13.10 6.04
N THR A 331 4.05 13.69 6.71
CA THR A 331 3.93 15.14 6.90
C THR A 331 4.22 15.54 8.33
N GLY A 332 4.64 16.79 8.52
CA GLY A 332 4.73 17.44 9.82
C GLY A 332 3.47 18.27 10.11
N MET A 333 3.42 18.80 11.32
CA MET A 333 2.45 19.81 11.73
C MET A 333 3.17 21.01 12.32
N VAL A 334 2.82 22.21 11.87
CA VAL A 334 3.35 23.49 12.39
C VAL A 334 2.21 24.41 12.76
N ARG A 335 2.52 25.46 13.54
CA ARG A 335 1.57 26.51 13.95
C ARG A 335 2.20 27.87 13.69
N PRO A 336 2.17 28.37 12.43
CA PRO A 336 2.76 29.65 12.06
C PRO A 336 1.91 30.82 12.58
N GLU A 337 2.55 31.97 12.74
CA GLU A 337 1.90 33.23 13.12
C GLU A 337 1.45 34.07 11.90
N THR A 338 1.92 33.71 10.70
CA THR A 338 1.59 34.39 9.43
C THR A 338 1.20 33.36 8.39
N ASP A 339 0.50 33.81 7.36
CA ASP A 339 0.07 33.00 6.20
C ASP A 339 1.10 32.99 5.06
N GLU A 340 2.31 33.48 5.29
CA GLU A 340 3.38 33.49 4.31
C GLU A 340 3.72 32.04 3.89
N ASP A 341 3.76 31.77 2.59
CA ASP A 341 3.97 30.45 1.99
C ASP A 341 2.90 29.38 2.25
N LEU A 342 1.76 29.77 2.81
CA LEU A 342 0.66 28.84 2.98
C LEU A 342 -0.21 28.72 1.72
N ARG A 343 -0.80 27.55 1.55
CA ARG A 343 -1.84 27.30 0.54
C ARG A 343 -3.07 26.72 1.23
N ARG A 344 -4.24 27.06 0.71
CA ARG A 344 -5.49 26.40 1.14
C ARG A 344 -5.45 24.94 0.76
N ILE A 345 -5.89 24.06 1.66
CA ILE A 345 -6.13 22.65 1.37
C ILE A 345 -7.56 22.31 1.73
N MET A 346 -8.23 21.58 0.85
CA MET A 346 -9.58 21.10 1.09
C MET A 346 -9.67 19.61 0.78
N LEU A 347 -10.40 18.89 1.62
CA LEU A 347 -10.84 17.52 1.37
C LEU A 347 -12.34 17.52 1.20
N ILE A 348 -12.82 17.03 0.05
CA ILE A 348 -14.24 17.01 -0.30
C ILE A 348 -14.65 15.54 -0.41
N GLU A 349 -15.61 15.14 0.42
CA GLU A 349 -16.17 13.79 0.40
C GLU A 349 -16.76 13.49 -0.99
N ARG A 350 -16.42 12.34 -1.55
CA ARG A 350 -16.82 11.95 -2.92
C ARG A 350 -17.76 10.75 -2.99
N HIS A 351 -18.07 10.11 -1.87
CA HIS A 351 -18.81 8.85 -1.84
C HIS A 351 -20.34 9.04 -1.75
N GLY A 352 -20.80 10.29 -1.58
CA GLY A 352 -22.22 10.63 -1.46
C GLY A 352 -22.87 10.15 -0.17
N ARG A 353 -22.10 9.80 0.86
CA ARG A 353 -22.61 9.32 2.15
C ARG A 353 -23.08 10.42 3.08
N GLY A 354 -22.68 11.62 2.82
CA GLY A 354 -23.06 12.79 3.58
C GLY A 354 -24.41 13.36 3.23
N VAL A 355 -25.28 12.64 2.62
CA VAL A 355 -26.59 13.09 2.22
C VAL A 355 -27.51 13.12 3.42
N SER A 356 -27.64 14.22 3.98
CA SER A 356 -28.78 14.93 4.57
C SER A 356 -28.28 16.14 5.31
N LEU A 357 -27.83 17.13 4.58
CA LEU A 357 -27.62 18.47 5.13
C LEU A 357 -28.93 19.24 5.15
N GLN A 358 -29.87 18.72 5.89
CA GLN A 358 -30.75 19.53 6.71
C GLN A 358 -30.22 19.38 8.14
N ALA A 359 -29.10 19.94 8.42
CA ALA A 359 -28.60 20.10 9.76
C ALA A 359 -28.25 21.56 9.96
N GLU A 360 -29.20 22.24 10.49
CA GLU A 360 -29.08 23.29 11.47
C GLU A 360 -27.74 23.32 12.15
N GLY A 361 -27.03 24.48 12.02
CA GLY A 361 -26.12 25.06 12.98
C GLY A 361 -25.22 24.07 13.74
N ALA A 362 -24.14 23.68 13.14
CA ALA A 362 -23.03 23.12 13.89
C ALA A 362 -21.77 23.92 13.55
N ASP A 363 -21.61 25.06 14.17
CA ASP A 363 -20.30 25.62 14.48
C ASP A 363 -19.61 24.65 15.45
N GLY A 364 -19.06 23.57 14.91
CA GLY A 364 -18.31 22.59 15.67
C GLY A 364 -16.82 22.78 15.39
N ASP A 365 -16.14 23.42 16.31
CA ASP A 365 -14.66 23.36 16.40
C ASP A 365 -14.28 21.88 16.58
N GLY A 366 -13.90 21.22 15.50
CA GLY A 366 -13.21 19.92 15.53
C GLY A 366 -11.86 20.09 16.27
N PRO A 367 -11.22 19.00 16.72
CA PRO A 367 -9.98 19.09 17.47
C PRO A 367 -8.92 19.86 16.66
N ALA A 368 -8.48 20.99 17.22
CA ALA A 368 -7.33 21.78 16.81
C ALA A 368 -7.34 22.43 15.42
N GLY A 369 -8.37 23.19 15.06
CA GLY A 369 -8.26 24.22 14.01
C GLY A 369 -8.52 23.76 12.59
N LEU A 370 -9.04 22.57 12.36
CA LEU A 370 -9.55 22.12 11.08
C LEU A 370 -11.05 22.46 11.00
N GLY A 371 -11.40 23.51 10.24
CA GLY A 371 -12.78 23.92 10.06
C GLY A 371 -13.57 22.90 9.21
N LEU A 372 -14.63 22.31 9.77
CA LEU A 372 -15.58 21.50 9.02
C LEU A 372 -16.68 22.41 8.49
N VAL A 373 -16.87 22.47 7.18
CA VAL A 373 -17.99 23.16 6.53
C VAL A 373 -19.01 22.13 6.09
N GLY A 374 -19.93 21.82 6.97
CA GLY A 374 -20.80 20.67 6.78
C GLY A 374 -20.01 19.33 6.91
N LYS A 375 -20.69 18.20 6.92
CA LYS A 375 -20.07 16.87 7.09
C LYS A 375 -19.26 16.39 5.87
N HIS A 376 -19.05 17.24 4.85
CA HIS A 376 -18.52 16.83 3.54
C HIS A 376 -17.25 17.53 3.10
N ILE A 377 -16.85 18.59 3.76
CA ILE A 377 -15.71 19.40 3.36
C ILE A 377 -14.86 19.69 4.58
N GLY A 378 -13.64 19.15 4.58
CA GLY A 378 -12.56 19.55 5.47
C GLY A 378 -11.79 20.72 4.86
N ARG A 379 -11.48 21.74 5.67
CA ARG A 379 -10.67 22.92 5.29
C ARG A 379 -9.44 23.00 6.17
N GLY A 380 -8.34 23.44 5.60
CA GLY A 380 -7.12 23.65 6.35
C GLY A 380 -6.07 24.39 5.52
N TRP A 381 -4.88 24.40 6.06
CA TRP A 381 -3.73 25.05 5.43
C TRP A 381 -2.58 24.04 5.31
N VAL A 382 -1.82 24.23 4.24
CA VAL A 382 -0.64 23.40 3.95
C VAL A 382 0.53 24.29 3.53
N ARG A 383 1.72 23.95 3.99
CA ARG A 383 2.99 24.53 3.61
C ARG A 383 3.84 23.53 2.82
N GLY A 384 4.65 24.01 1.89
CA GLY A 384 5.57 23.17 1.11
C GLY A 384 5.14 22.94 -0.34
N PHE A 385 3.95 23.42 -0.73
CA PHE A 385 3.55 23.48 -2.14
C PHE A 385 4.01 24.80 -2.78
N THR A 386 4.74 24.70 -3.90
CA THR A 386 5.23 25.86 -4.66
C THR A 386 4.24 26.34 -5.73
N ILE A 387 2.94 26.25 -5.46
CA ILE A 387 1.89 26.73 -6.38
C ILE A 387 1.82 28.24 -6.28
N THR A 388 1.95 28.92 -7.41
CA THR A 388 1.79 30.37 -7.52
C THR A 388 0.72 30.69 -8.56
N GLY A 389 -0.43 31.15 -8.09
CA GLY A 389 -1.59 31.50 -8.93
C GLY A 389 -2.25 30.29 -9.57
N GLY A 390 -3.19 29.66 -8.86
CA GLY A 390 -3.96 28.52 -9.33
C GLY A 390 -4.12 27.43 -8.29
N ALA A 391 -4.63 26.28 -8.73
CA ALA A 391 -4.88 25.15 -7.86
C ALA A 391 -4.67 23.81 -8.58
N ILE A 392 -4.37 22.78 -7.81
CA ILE A 392 -4.41 21.38 -8.24
C ILE A 392 -5.51 20.64 -7.49
N ALA A 393 -6.10 19.66 -8.13
CA ALA A 393 -7.08 18.77 -7.49
C ALA A 393 -6.83 17.33 -7.92
N SER A 394 -7.04 16.41 -6.99
CA SER A 394 -6.91 14.98 -7.22
C SER A 394 -8.03 14.22 -6.50
N THR A 395 -8.49 13.14 -7.11
CA THR A 395 -9.35 12.13 -6.47
C THR A 395 -8.54 10.97 -5.89
N ILE A 396 -7.20 11.06 -5.93
CA ILE A 396 -6.28 10.09 -5.36
C ILE A 396 -5.76 10.71 -4.06
N GLY A 397 -6.52 10.53 -3.00
CA GLY A 397 -6.17 10.98 -1.65
C GLY A 397 -6.21 9.79 -0.71
N HIS A 398 -5.04 9.27 -0.37
CA HIS A 398 -4.91 8.13 0.55
C HIS A 398 -5.57 8.41 1.90
N ASP A 399 -6.34 7.49 2.48
CA ASP A 399 -6.75 6.20 1.87
C ASP A 399 -8.21 6.28 1.40
N SER A 400 -8.95 7.25 1.86
CA SER A 400 -10.39 7.42 1.58
C SER A 400 -10.71 7.80 0.14
N HIS A 401 -9.71 8.27 -0.61
CA HIS A 401 -9.84 8.82 -1.96
C HIS A 401 -10.82 9.99 -2.09
N ASN A 402 -11.03 10.73 -1.03
CA ASN A 402 -11.74 11.99 -1.08
C ASN A 402 -11.02 12.99 -1.99
N VAL A 403 -11.76 13.90 -2.59
CA VAL A 403 -11.16 14.89 -3.49
C VAL A 403 -10.32 15.86 -2.68
N CYS A 404 -9.03 15.87 -2.92
CA CYS A 404 -8.10 16.82 -2.32
C CYS A 404 -7.85 17.98 -3.29
N VAL A 405 -8.00 19.21 -2.81
CA VAL A 405 -7.72 20.45 -3.57
C VAL A 405 -6.71 21.27 -2.81
N VAL A 406 -5.65 21.71 -3.49
CA VAL A 406 -4.63 22.61 -2.93
C VAL A 406 -4.44 23.78 -3.88
N GLY A 407 -4.45 25.00 -3.36
CA GLY A 407 -4.27 26.21 -4.17
C GLY A 407 -4.23 27.52 -3.37
N ASP A 408 -4.16 28.61 -4.10
CA ASP A 408 -4.22 29.98 -3.56
C ASP A 408 -5.64 30.39 -3.17
#